data_383acedf36e6ea52ea0547464b17f60a
#
_entry.id   383acedf36e6ea52ea0547464b17f60a
#
_cell.length_a   1.000
_cell.length_b   1.000
_cell.length_c   1.000
_cell.angle_alpha   90.00
_cell.angle_beta   90.00
_cell.angle_gamma   90.00
#
_symmetry.space_group_name_H-M   'P 1'
#
loop_
_entity.id
_entity.type
_entity.pdbx_description
1 polymer ?
#
loop_
_entity_poly.entity_id
_entity_poly.type
_entity_poly.pdbx_seq_one_letter_code
_entity_poly.pdbx_strand_id
1 'polypeptide(L)'
;MAIYSERETWSTAQMHDHQLEGLKRTVRHAYQNIPFYHETFKNIHITPGDIQSLEDLQRLPFTKKHHLRENYPFKMLACPMDEVVRIHASSGTSGKPTVVAYTKNDIQNWADIVARSITLAGGQKGDILHNAYGYGLFTGGLGLHAGSERLGCATVPISGGNTANQITLIQDFKPRIICSTPSYLLNIGEAMMMQGIDPASTSLQYAILGAEPWSEEMRFQIEKLFHLKATDIYGLSEVMGPGIAMECAECQNGLHIADDHFIAEIINPDTLDQVDEGQYGELVFTSLTKEALPIIRYRTGDIASITREKCLCGRTTTRMSRVKGRIDDMLIIRGVNVFPSEIERYICNLEELVPHYQIHLQKKGHLDHVTLHVEVKQEFYKKLEMNFNHPMAVKLVESLGKTLKMKTLISVDIQLKEPHSIPRSEGKAKRVLDARTKIIPKTSIH
;
A
#
# COMPACT_ATOMS: atom_id res chain seq x y z
N MET A 1 18.89 -17.89 2.99
CA MET A 1 17.57 -17.27 3.19
C MET A 1 17.07 -17.55 4.58
N ALA A 2 16.63 -16.50 5.30
CA ALA A 2 16.00 -16.68 6.59
C ALA A 2 14.50 -16.96 6.40
N ILE A 3 14.01 -18.03 7.02
CA ILE A 3 12.59 -18.34 7.16
C ILE A 3 12.24 -18.02 8.60
N TYR A 4 11.24 -17.14 8.80
CA TYR A 4 10.80 -16.75 10.15
C TYR A 4 9.91 -17.83 10.77
N SER A 5 9.02 -18.42 9.96
CA SER A 5 8.09 -19.46 10.38
C SER A 5 8.08 -20.62 9.38
N GLU A 6 8.03 -21.85 9.87
CA GLU A 6 7.90 -23.05 9.03
C GLU A 6 6.67 -23.01 8.10
N ARG A 7 5.63 -22.27 8.51
CA ARG A 7 4.40 -22.09 7.72
C ARG A 7 4.63 -21.44 6.36
N GLU A 8 5.71 -20.68 6.22
CA GLU A 8 6.09 -20.06 4.94
C GLU A 8 6.52 -21.08 3.87
N THR A 9 6.76 -22.32 4.28
CA THR A 9 7.21 -23.42 3.40
C THR A 9 6.30 -24.65 3.44
N TRP A 10 5.13 -24.53 4.07
CA TRP A 10 4.15 -25.61 4.10
C TRP A 10 3.71 -26.01 2.68
N SER A 11 3.37 -27.29 2.53
CA SER A 11 2.72 -27.77 1.30
C SER A 11 1.35 -27.11 1.14
N THR A 12 0.86 -27.10 -0.10
CA THR A 12 -0.49 -26.59 -0.41
C THR A 12 -1.56 -27.30 0.42
N ALA A 13 -1.44 -28.61 0.65
CA ALA A 13 -2.38 -29.36 1.46
C ALA A 13 -2.38 -28.90 2.94
N GLN A 14 -1.21 -28.74 3.54
CA GLN A 14 -1.10 -28.25 4.92
C GLN A 14 -1.68 -26.85 5.09
N MET A 15 -1.40 -25.95 4.13
CA MET A 15 -1.94 -24.60 4.15
C MET A 15 -3.46 -24.61 3.95
N HIS A 16 -3.96 -25.43 3.04
CA HIS A 16 -5.40 -25.59 2.78
C HIS A 16 -6.17 -26.05 4.03
N ASP A 17 -5.68 -27.10 4.72
CA ASP A 17 -6.30 -27.58 5.95
C ASP A 17 -6.32 -26.51 7.04
N HIS A 18 -5.21 -25.82 7.22
CA HIS A 18 -5.10 -24.71 8.19
C HIS A 18 -6.05 -23.54 7.86
N GLN A 19 -6.14 -23.17 6.57
CA GLN A 19 -7.04 -22.11 6.13
C GLN A 19 -8.52 -22.51 6.31
N LEU A 20 -8.88 -23.74 6.01
CA LEU A 20 -10.26 -24.22 6.19
C LEU A 20 -10.68 -24.18 7.67
N GLU A 21 -9.84 -24.66 8.57
CA GLU A 21 -10.13 -24.58 10.01
C GLU A 21 -10.17 -23.12 10.51
N GLY A 22 -9.29 -22.26 9.99
CA GLY A 22 -9.33 -20.83 10.26
C GLY A 22 -10.60 -20.16 9.78
N LEU A 23 -11.04 -20.49 8.55
CA LEU A 23 -12.26 -19.98 7.95
C LEU A 23 -13.50 -20.38 8.76
N LYS A 24 -13.61 -21.66 9.12
CA LYS A 24 -14.72 -22.17 9.96
C LYS A 24 -14.81 -21.42 11.30
N ARG A 25 -13.66 -21.18 11.96
CA ARG A 25 -13.61 -20.40 13.22
C ARG A 25 -14.06 -18.97 13.00
N THR A 26 -13.49 -18.29 11.99
CA THR A 26 -13.81 -16.88 11.70
C THR A 26 -15.28 -16.68 11.36
N VAL A 27 -15.85 -17.53 10.49
CA VAL A 27 -17.26 -17.45 10.10
C VAL A 27 -18.16 -17.67 11.30
N ARG A 28 -17.87 -18.67 12.16
CA ARG A 28 -18.64 -18.91 13.39
C ARG A 28 -18.55 -17.74 14.35
N HIS A 29 -17.35 -17.23 14.58
CA HIS A 29 -17.08 -16.11 15.49
C HIS A 29 -17.81 -14.84 15.02
N ALA A 30 -17.70 -14.49 13.75
CA ALA A 30 -18.37 -13.35 13.16
C ALA A 30 -19.90 -13.48 13.21
N TYR A 31 -20.44 -14.66 12.85
CA TYR A 31 -21.87 -14.93 12.87
C TYR A 31 -22.47 -14.80 14.27
N GLN A 32 -21.77 -15.30 15.30
CA GLN A 32 -22.26 -15.30 16.68
C GLN A 32 -22.20 -13.92 17.35
N ASN A 33 -21.21 -13.09 17.01
CA ASN A 33 -20.88 -11.90 17.78
C ASN A 33 -21.11 -10.57 17.03
N ILE A 34 -21.26 -10.59 15.71
CA ILE A 34 -21.44 -9.37 14.92
C ILE A 34 -22.82 -9.36 14.25
N PRO A 35 -23.75 -8.49 14.69
CA PRO A 35 -25.10 -8.42 14.13
C PRO A 35 -25.12 -8.27 12.61
N PHE A 36 -24.21 -7.47 12.05
CA PHE A 36 -24.08 -7.30 10.59
C PHE A 36 -23.88 -8.64 9.86
N TYR A 37 -22.97 -9.51 10.32
CA TYR A 37 -22.74 -10.81 9.68
C TYR A 37 -23.88 -11.79 9.97
N HIS A 38 -24.43 -11.77 11.17
CA HIS A 38 -25.57 -12.60 11.53
C HIS A 38 -26.77 -12.35 10.59
N GLU A 39 -27.17 -11.10 10.46
CA GLU A 39 -28.29 -10.69 9.59
C GLU A 39 -28.00 -10.96 8.11
N THR A 40 -26.78 -10.63 7.66
CA THR A 40 -26.41 -10.81 6.26
C THR A 40 -26.41 -12.28 5.86
N PHE A 41 -25.89 -13.18 6.70
CA PHE A 41 -25.88 -14.63 6.41
C PHE A 41 -27.27 -15.24 6.53
N LYS A 42 -28.07 -14.79 7.49
CA LYS A 42 -29.48 -15.22 7.62
C LYS A 42 -30.28 -14.88 6.37
N ASN A 43 -30.08 -13.70 5.78
CA ASN A 43 -30.79 -13.26 4.59
C ASN A 43 -30.50 -14.10 3.34
N ILE A 44 -29.35 -14.76 3.29
CA ILE A 44 -28.95 -15.68 2.21
C ILE A 44 -29.08 -17.15 2.60
N HIS A 45 -29.69 -17.43 3.77
CA HIS A 45 -29.91 -18.78 4.31
C HIS A 45 -28.62 -19.60 4.46
N ILE A 46 -27.51 -18.97 4.85
CA ILE A 46 -26.23 -19.63 5.16
C ILE A 46 -25.97 -19.57 6.66
N THR A 47 -25.48 -20.68 7.21
CA THR A 47 -25.05 -20.82 8.59
C THR A 47 -23.57 -21.19 8.65
N PRO A 48 -22.88 -21.03 9.77
CA PRO A 48 -21.50 -21.49 9.92
C PRO A 48 -21.29 -22.98 9.64
N GLY A 49 -22.33 -23.80 9.80
CA GLY A 49 -22.30 -25.23 9.50
C GLY A 49 -22.24 -25.56 8.01
N ASP A 50 -22.59 -24.62 7.15
CA ASP A 50 -22.58 -24.80 5.69
C ASP A 50 -21.18 -24.61 5.07
N ILE A 51 -20.19 -24.17 5.86
CA ILE A 51 -18.81 -24.01 5.42
C ILE A 51 -18.06 -25.32 5.67
N GLN A 52 -17.88 -26.11 4.61
CA GLN A 52 -17.22 -27.41 4.65
C GLN A 52 -15.91 -27.45 3.85
N SER A 53 -15.74 -26.52 2.90
CA SER A 53 -14.56 -26.39 2.04
C SER A 53 -14.17 -24.91 1.88
N LEU A 54 -12.97 -24.62 1.31
CA LEU A 54 -12.59 -23.24 1.01
C LEU A 54 -13.41 -22.62 -0.11
N GLU A 55 -13.95 -23.43 -1.02
CA GLU A 55 -14.81 -23.00 -2.10
C GLU A 55 -16.14 -22.41 -1.59
N ASP A 56 -16.62 -22.87 -0.42
CA ASP A 56 -17.83 -22.33 0.21
C ASP A 56 -17.67 -20.86 0.61
N LEU A 57 -16.43 -20.35 0.70
CA LEU A 57 -16.17 -18.92 0.93
C LEU A 57 -16.85 -18.06 -0.14
N GLN A 58 -16.88 -18.51 -1.38
CA GLN A 58 -17.49 -17.77 -2.51
C GLN A 58 -19.00 -17.54 -2.34
N ARG A 59 -19.67 -18.34 -1.53
CA ARG A 59 -21.10 -18.20 -1.21
C ARG A 59 -21.37 -17.07 -0.22
N LEU A 60 -20.33 -16.64 0.53
CA LEU A 60 -20.46 -15.57 1.52
C LEU A 60 -20.44 -14.19 0.85
N PRO A 61 -21.23 -13.24 1.36
CA PRO A 61 -21.32 -11.91 0.80
C PRO A 61 -20.06 -11.11 1.09
N PHE A 62 -19.79 -10.12 0.23
CA PHE A 62 -18.65 -9.22 0.40
C PHE A 62 -18.87 -8.21 1.51
N THR A 63 -17.83 -7.97 2.28
CA THR A 63 -17.72 -6.81 3.16
C THR A 63 -17.10 -5.65 2.38
N LYS A 64 -17.64 -4.43 2.57
CA LYS A 64 -17.18 -3.21 1.91
C LYS A 64 -16.91 -2.12 2.94
N LYS A 65 -16.13 -1.13 2.56
CA LYS A 65 -15.74 -0.01 3.43
C LYS A 65 -16.94 0.76 4.03
N HIS A 66 -18.02 0.92 3.27
CA HIS A 66 -19.23 1.57 3.77
C HIS A 66 -19.90 0.76 4.89
N HIS A 67 -19.89 -0.58 4.86
CA HIS A 67 -20.41 -1.39 5.96
C HIS A 67 -19.70 -1.11 7.29
N LEU A 68 -18.37 -0.90 7.26
CA LEU A 68 -17.61 -0.52 8.46
C LEU A 68 -18.01 0.88 8.96
N ARG A 69 -18.27 1.82 8.05
CA ARG A 69 -18.69 3.19 8.38
C ARG A 69 -20.11 3.27 8.92
N GLU A 70 -21.04 2.49 8.38
CA GLU A 70 -22.42 2.39 8.84
C GLU A 70 -22.51 1.78 10.23
N ASN A 71 -21.58 0.90 10.56
CA ASN A 71 -21.43 0.25 11.85
C ASN A 71 -20.46 0.98 12.81
N TYR A 72 -20.11 2.23 12.50
CA TYR A 72 -19.25 3.07 13.35
C TYR A 72 -19.87 3.32 14.73
N PRO A 73 -19.10 3.37 15.84
CA PRO A 73 -17.67 3.08 15.84
C PRO A 73 -17.36 1.59 16.12
N PHE A 74 -18.22 0.84 16.83
CA PHE A 74 -17.86 -0.45 17.41
C PHE A 74 -18.85 -1.60 17.11
N LYS A 75 -19.85 -1.38 16.24
CA LYS A 75 -20.87 -2.41 15.94
C LYS A 75 -20.32 -3.60 15.13
N MET A 76 -19.07 -3.49 14.64
CA MET A 76 -18.36 -4.59 13.96
C MET A 76 -17.40 -5.34 14.90
N LEU A 77 -17.40 -5.04 16.23
CA LEU A 77 -16.61 -5.79 17.19
C LEU A 77 -17.24 -7.16 17.47
N ALA A 78 -16.39 -8.18 17.51
CA ALA A 78 -16.76 -9.56 17.84
C ALA A 78 -16.39 -9.94 19.28
N CYS A 79 -15.84 -9.00 20.05
CA CYS A 79 -15.47 -9.19 21.45
C CYS A 79 -15.94 -7.99 22.29
N PRO A 80 -16.08 -8.14 23.62
CA PRO A 80 -16.38 -7.03 24.52
C PRO A 80 -15.21 -6.04 24.59
N MET A 81 -15.51 -4.78 24.95
CA MET A 81 -14.54 -3.68 24.90
C MET A 81 -13.38 -3.84 25.91
N ASP A 82 -13.56 -4.56 26.99
CA ASP A 82 -12.50 -4.85 27.97
C ASP A 82 -11.43 -5.83 27.47
N GLU A 83 -11.70 -6.55 26.38
CA GLU A 83 -10.70 -7.36 25.67
C GLU A 83 -9.91 -6.56 24.63
N VAL A 84 -10.38 -5.36 24.26
CA VAL A 84 -9.73 -4.49 23.28
C VAL A 84 -8.57 -3.73 23.91
N VAL A 85 -7.36 -3.96 23.41
CA VAL A 85 -6.14 -3.31 23.93
C VAL A 85 -5.63 -2.19 23.03
N ARG A 86 -6.13 -2.10 21.76
CA ARG A 86 -5.72 -1.05 20.81
C ARG A 86 -6.83 -0.73 19.82
N ILE A 87 -6.97 0.56 19.50
CA ILE A 87 -7.88 1.06 18.49
C ILE A 87 -7.09 1.89 17.49
N HIS A 88 -7.29 1.62 16.20
CA HIS A 88 -6.80 2.43 15.10
C HIS A 88 -7.95 2.94 14.24
N ALA A 89 -7.68 3.92 13.40
CA ALA A 89 -8.65 4.40 12.43
C ALA A 89 -7.96 4.84 11.14
N SER A 90 -8.59 4.55 10.01
CA SER A 90 -8.14 5.09 8.73
C SER A 90 -8.63 6.53 8.56
N SER A 91 -7.78 7.40 8.02
CA SER A 91 -8.18 8.76 7.64
C SER A 91 -9.18 8.69 6.48
N GLY A 92 -10.47 8.88 6.78
CA GLY A 92 -11.49 8.99 5.74
C GLY A 92 -11.39 10.34 5.05
N THR A 93 -11.18 10.37 3.74
CA THR A 93 -11.21 11.60 2.93
C THR A 93 -12.61 12.21 2.83
N SER A 94 -13.65 11.46 3.18
CA SER A 94 -15.06 11.89 3.15
C SER A 94 -15.87 11.19 4.24
N GLY A 95 -16.03 11.84 5.38
CA GLY A 95 -16.96 11.39 6.43
C GLY A 95 -16.30 10.72 7.64
N LYS A 96 -17.04 9.83 8.32
CA LYS A 96 -16.55 9.12 9.52
C LYS A 96 -15.36 8.23 9.20
N PRO A 97 -14.32 8.17 10.06
CA PRO A 97 -13.19 7.27 9.88
C PRO A 97 -13.65 5.81 9.96
N THR A 98 -12.90 4.91 9.35
CA THR A 98 -13.06 3.47 9.56
C THR A 98 -12.28 3.08 10.80
N VAL A 99 -12.98 2.63 11.84
CA VAL A 99 -12.38 2.20 13.11
C VAL A 99 -12.06 0.73 13.05
N VAL A 100 -10.89 0.36 13.56
CA VAL A 100 -10.45 -1.03 13.71
C VAL A 100 -9.91 -1.24 15.12
N ALA A 101 -10.16 -2.41 15.69
CA ALA A 101 -9.76 -2.75 17.04
C ALA A 101 -8.98 -4.07 17.08
N TYR A 102 -8.23 -4.25 18.14
CA TYR A 102 -7.34 -5.40 18.33
C TYR A 102 -7.39 -5.90 19.76
N THR A 103 -7.52 -7.21 19.93
CA THR A 103 -7.24 -7.90 21.20
C THR A 103 -5.73 -7.98 21.42
N LYS A 104 -5.34 -8.45 22.60
CA LYS A 104 -3.92 -8.75 22.89
C LYS A 104 -3.37 -9.81 21.92
N ASN A 105 -4.17 -10.83 21.58
CA ASN A 105 -3.79 -11.87 20.65
C ASN A 105 -3.69 -11.33 19.21
N ASP A 106 -4.60 -10.46 18.79
CA ASP A 106 -4.50 -9.77 17.50
C ASP A 106 -3.17 -9.02 17.35
N ILE A 107 -2.75 -8.30 18.42
CA ILE A 107 -1.46 -7.58 18.40
C ILE A 107 -0.28 -8.54 18.32
N GLN A 108 -0.33 -9.68 19.00
CA GLN A 108 0.74 -10.68 18.94
C GLN A 108 0.84 -11.31 17.55
N ASN A 109 -0.29 -11.73 16.96
CA ASN A 109 -0.35 -12.25 15.61
C ASN A 109 0.17 -11.24 14.59
N TRP A 110 -0.24 -9.98 14.73
CA TRP A 110 0.22 -8.92 13.85
C TRP A 110 1.73 -8.66 13.99
N ALA A 111 2.26 -8.66 15.22
CA ALA A 111 3.69 -8.53 15.45
C ALA A 111 4.48 -9.68 14.81
N ASP A 112 3.98 -10.93 14.85
CA ASP A 112 4.60 -12.08 14.18
C ASP A 112 4.57 -11.94 12.65
N ILE A 113 3.44 -11.50 12.06
CA ILE A 113 3.31 -11.22 10.63
C ILE A 113 4.33 -10.16 10.17
N VAL A 114 4.48 -9.09 10.95
CA VAL A 114 5.41 -8.01 10.60
C VAL A 114 6.87 -8.42 10.85
N ALA A 115 7.18 -9.20 11.88
CA ALA A 115 8.52 -9.77 12.09
C ALA A 115 8.92 -10.65 10.90
N ARG A 116 8.00 -11.47 10.38
CA ARG A 116 8.15 -12.24 9.12
C ARG A 116 8.44 -11.30 7.95
N SER A 117 7.69 -10.20 7.82
CA SER A 117 7.88 -9.21 6.76
C SER A 117 9.26 -8.57 6.81
N ILE A 118 9.74 -8.20 8.00
CA ILE A 118 11.09 -7.66 8.18
C ILE A 118 12.16 -8.72 7.81
N THR A 119 11.94 -9.99 8.14
CA THR A 119 12.83 -11.10 7.74
C THR A 119 12.85 -11.30 6.22
N LEU A 120 11.70 -11.20 5.55
CA LEU A 120 11.57 -11.23 4.08
C LEU A 120 12.38 -10.12 3.41
N ALA A 121 12.40 -8.93 4.00
CA ALA A 121 13.20 -7.80 3.53
C ALA A 121 14.71 -7.94 3.78
N GLY A 122 15.16 -8.98 4.49
CA GLY A 122 16.56 -9.20 4.83
C GLY A 122 16.95 -8.76 6.24
N GLY A 123 15.98 -8.37 7.07
CA GLY A 123 16.18 -8.02 8.47
C GLY A 123 16.40 -9.24 9.37
N GLN A 124 17.13 -9.04 10.46
CA GLN A 124 17.47 -10.08 11.42
C GLN A 124 17.53 -9.52 12.85
N LYS A 125 17.50 -10.42 13.82
CA LYS A 125 17.69 -10.08 15.23
C LYS A 125 18.98 -9.29 15.44
N GLY A 126 18.91 -8.21 16.21
CA GLY A 126 20.04 -7.33 16.52
C GLY A 126 20.23 -6.19 15.53
N ASP A 127 19.50 -6.12 14.41
CA ASP A 127 19.51 -4.98 13.52
C ASP A 127 18.93 -3.75 14.20
N ILE A 128 19.37 -2.56 13.79
CA ILE A 128 18.70 -1.29 14.10
C ILE A 128 17.74 -0.97 12.94
N LEU A 129 16.46 -0.80 13.28
CA LEU A 129 15.40 -0.46 12.34
C LEU A 129 14.92 0.98 12.58
N HIS A 130 15.10 1.83 11.58
CA HIS A 130 14.66 3.22 11.57
C HIS A 130 13.23 3.31 11.03
N ASN A 131 12.26 3.59 11.92
CA ASN A 131 10.84 3.60 11.54
C ASN A 131 10.34 5.02 11.31
N ALA A 132 10.34 5.43 10.05
CA ALA A 132 9.87 6.73 9.58
C ALA A 132 8.39 6.73 9.15
N TYR A 133 7.61 5.69 9.44
CA TYR A 133 6.16 5.74 9.33
C TYR A 133 5.53 6.50 10.49
N GLY A 134 4.47 7.26 10.20
CA GLY A 134 3.74 8.01 11.22
C GLY A 134 3.16 7.14 12.32
N TYR A 135 3.36 7.55 13.57
CA TYR A 135 2.72 6.99 14.75
C TYR A 135 1.44 7.76 15.06
N GLY A 136 0.37 7.06 15.43
CA GLY A 136 -0.93 7.66 15.71
C GLY A 136 -2.07 6.70 15.42
N LEU A 137 -3.20 7.22 14.94
CA LEU A 137 -4.37 6.38 14.60
C LEU A 137 -4.13 5.46 13.39
N PHE A 138 -3.15 5.80 12.54
CA PHE A 138 -2.78 4.98 11.39
C PHE A 138 -1.96 3.76 11.83
N THR A 139 -2.14 2.62 11.16
CA THR A 139 -1.56 1.33 11.58
C THR A 139 -0.07 1.17 11.26
N GLY A 140 0.49 1.98 10.33
CA GLY A 140 1.83 1.78 9.78
C GLY A 140 2.94 1.80 10.83
N GLY A 141 3.09 2.89 11.59
CA GLY A 141 4.17 3.07 12.55
C GLY A 141 4.16 2.01 13.66
N LEU A 142 3.01 1.84 14.33
CA LEU A 142 2.90 0.89 15.45
C LEU A 142 2.96 -0.58 15.01
N GLY A 143 2.53 -0.91 13.77
CA GLY A 143 2.66 -2.25 13.23
C GLY A 143 4.12 -2.64 12.99
N LEU A 144 4.87 -1.77 12.30
CA LEU A 144 6.30 -1.99 12.06
C LEU A 144 7.11 -2.02 13.37
N HIS A 145 6.76 -1.15 14.33
CA HIS A 145 7.36 -1.12 15.65
C HIS A 145 7.20 -2.47 16.37
N ALA A 146 5.96 -2.94 16.52
CA ALA A 146 5.68 -4.19 17.21
C ALA A 146 6.39 -5.41 16.56
N GLY A 147 6.41 -5.47 15.21
CA GLY A 147 7.10 -6.53 14.48
C GLY A 147 8.62 -6.46 14.60
N SER A 148 9.18 -5.25 14.62
CA SER A 148 10.62 -5.02 14.81
C SER A 148 11.07 -5.51 16.19
N GLU A 149 10.37 -5.13 17.25
CA GLU A 149 10.65 -5.62 18.61
C GLU A 149 10.47 -7.15 18.72
N ARG A 150 9.41 -7.69 18.07
CA ARG A 150 9.14 -9.14 18.03
C ARG A 150 10.26 -9.93 17.38
N LEU A 151 10.89 -9.40 16.33
CA LEU A 151 12.07 -9.99 15.68
C LEU A 151 13.33 -9.87 16.55
N GLY A 152 13.34 -8.91 17.48
CA GLY A 152 14.50 -8.60 18.31
C GLY A 152 15.43 -7.55 17.69
N CYS A 153 14.90 -6.66 16.86
CA CYS A 153 15.59 -5.47 16.37
C CYS A 153 15.52 -4.34 17.42
N ALA A 154 16.47 -3.40 17.36
CA ALA A 154 16.39 -2.13 18.07
C ALA A 154 15.63 -1.14 17.20
N THR A 155 14.42 -0.77 17.62
CA THR A 155 13.57 0.14 16.85
C THR A 155 13.85 1.59 17.20
N VAL A 156 14.12 2.44 16.18
CA VAL A 156 14.17 3.90 16.29
C VAL A 156 12.80 4.46 15.90
N PRO A 157 11.91 4.83 16.85
CA PRO A 157 10.52 5.20 16.59
C PRO A 157 10.38 6.69 16.27
N ILE A 158 11.10 7.16 15.24
CA ILE A 158 11.20 8.59 14.92
C ILE A 158 9.91 9.20 14.36
N SER A 159 9.03 8.36 13.77
CA SER A 159 7.82 8.82 13.06
C SER A 159 8.13 9.49 11.72
N GLY A 160 7.10 9.89 10.96
CA GLY A 160 7.24 10.68 9.74
C GLY A 160 7.51 12.16 10.04
N GLY A 161 8.09 12.87 9.09
CA GLY A 161 8.40 14.28 9.20
C GLY A 161 9.77 14.57 9.81
N ASN A 162 10.06 15.87 9.99
CA ASN A 162 11.32 16.36 10.54
C ASN A 162 12.57 15.77 9.83
N THR A 163 12.66 15.98 8.53
CA THR A 163 13.68 15.38 7.66
C THR A 163 15.11 15.61 8.13
N ALA A 164 15.41 16.78 8.73
CA ALA A 164 16.75 17.04 9.28
C ALA A 164 17.10 16.08 10.43
N ASN A 165 16.16 15.80 11.33
CA ASN A 165 16.37 14.86 12.42
C ASN A 165 16.47 13.41 11.93
N GLN A 166 15.73 13.04 10.87
CA GLN A 166 15.88 11.72 10.21
C GLN A 166 17.33 11.51 9.77
N ILE A 167 17.91 12.51 9.08
CA ILE A 167 19.29 12.46 8.57
C ILE A 167 20.28 12.31 9.72
N THR A 168 20.15 13.13 10.76
CA THR A 168 21.03 13.06 11.95
C THR A 168 21.00 11.67 12.57
N LEU A 169 19.81 11.10 12.82
CA LEU A 169 19.70 9.80 13.47
C LEU A 169 20.12 8.63 12.57
N ILE A 170 19.98 8.75 11.25
CA ILE A 170 20.53 7.76 10.31
C ILE A 170 22.07 7.74 10.40
N GLN A 171 22.71 8.92 10.48
CA GLN A 171 24.16 9.02 10.61
C GLN A 171 24.68 8.54 11.97
N ASP A 172 24.00 8.91 13.05
CA ASP A 172 24.45 8.62 14.42
C ASP A 172 24.18 7.19 14.83
N PHE A 173 22.97 6.66 14.58
CA PHE A 173 22.56 5.32 15.01
C PHE A 173 22.91 4.22 14.01
N LYS A 174 23.25 4.60 12.79
CA LYS A 174 23.67 3.68 11.72
C LYS A 174 22.69 2.51 11.53
N PRO A 175 21.39 2.76 11.32
CA PRO A 175 20.41 1.71 11.11
C PRO A 175 20.74 0.94 9.85
N ARG A 176 20.46 -0.38 9.89
CA ARG A 176 20.58 -1.24 8.71
C ARG A 176 19.32 -1.26 7.87
N ILE A 177 18.16 -1.01 8.50
CA ILE A 177 16.84 -1.06 7.87
C ILE A 177 16.14 0.28 8.05
N ILE A 178 15.48 0.77 7.00
CA ILE A 178 14.56 1.90 7.07
C ILE A 178 13.16 1.50 6.61
N CYS A 179 12.13 1.92 7.36
CA CYS A 179 10.74 1.78 7.00
C CYS A 179 10.14 3.15 6.70
N SER A 180 9.61 3.35 5.50
CA SER A 180 9.12 4.66 5.04
C SER A 180 8.14 4.52 3.88
N THR A 181 7.47 5.61 3.49
CA THR A 181 6.88 5.69 2.16
C THR A 181 7.98 5.90 1.10
N PRO A 182 7.82 5.39 -0.13
CA PRO A 182 8.81 5.59 -1.20
C PRO A 182 9.13 7.07 -1.45
N SER A 183 8.09 7.91 -1.53
CA SER A 183 8.26 9.36 -1.75
C SER A 183 9.04 10.03 -0.62
N TYR A 184 8.83 9.60 0.63
CA TYR A 184 9.51 10.21 1.77
C TYR A 184 10.99 9.79 1.84
N LEU A 185 11.31 8.54 1.50
CA LEU A 185 12.70 8.09 1.43
C LEU A 185 13.48 8.85 0.36
N LEU A 186 12.89 9.08 -0.81
CA LEU A 186 13.50 9.95 -1.83
C LEU A 186 13.74 11.37 -1.32
N ASN A 187 12.75 11.95 -0.61
CA ASN A 187 12.91 13.28 0.01
C ASN A 187 14.06 13.33 1.03
N ILE A 188 14.22 12.29 1.86
CA ILE A 188 15.36 12.17 2.78
C ILE A 188 16.68 12.16 1.99
N GLY A 189 16.78 11.38 0.92
CA GLY A 189 17.97 11.30 0.08
C GLY A 189 18.31 12.65 -0.61
N GLU A 190 17.31 13.34 -1.16
CA GLU A 190 17.48 14.67 -1.72
C GLU A 190 18.00 15.67 -0.67
N ALA A 191 17.41 15.64 0.52
CA ALA A 191 17.81 16.52 1.62
C ALA A 191 19.25 16.23 2.11
N MET A 192 19.67 14.95 2.13
CA MET A 192 21.06 14.56 2.40
C MET A 192 22.02 15.16 1.37
N MET A 193 21.71 15.00 0.08
CA MET A 193 22.54 15.56 -1.00
C MET A 193 22.66 17.08 -0.91
N MET A 194 21.58 17.78 -0.55
CA MET A 194 21.62 19.24 -0.33
C MET A 194 22.53 19.66 0.81
N GLN A 195 22.73 18.78 1.80
CA GLN A 195 23.69 18.98 2.91
C GLN A 195 25.10 18.49 2.58
N GLY A 196 25.35 18.04 1.34
CA GLY A 196 26.63 17.46 0.94
C GLY A 196 26.90 16.07 1.47
N ILE A 197 25.88 15.37 1.95
CA ILE A 197 25.94 14.00 2.45
C ILE A 197 25.55 13.04 1.31
N ASP A 198 26.41 12.08 1.01
CA ASP A 198 26.10 11.02 0.05
C ASP A 198 25.17 9.97 0.71
N PRO A 199 23.92 9.80 0.22
CA PRO A 199 23.01 8.77 0.75
C PRO A 199 23.58 7.34 0.66
N ALA A 200 24.40 7.06 -0.36
CA ALA A 200 25.05 5.77 -0.54
C ALA A 200 26.11 5.46 0.53
N SER A 201 26.60 6.48 1.26
CA SER A 201 27.56 6.33 2.36
C SER A 201 26.91 5.91 3.69
N THR A 202 25.58 5.82 3.75
CA THR A 202 24.85 5.41 4.96
C THR A 202 25.00 3.93 5.24
N SER A 203 24.63 3.52 6.46
CA SER A 203 24.61 2.09 6.88
C SER A 203 23.40 1.31 6.34
N LEU A 204 22.47 1.98 5.68
CA LEU A 204 21.23 1.37 5.20
C LEU A 204 21.51 0.30 4.15
N GLN A 205 20.96 -0.89 4.34
CA GLN A 205 21.08 -2.02 3.43
C GLN A 205 19.72 -2.42 2.86
N TYR A 206 18.65 -2.18 3.62
CA TYR A 206 17.29 -2.54 3.27
C TYR A 206 16.31 -1.41 3.53
N ALA A 207 15.37 -1.24 2.62
CA ALA A 207 14.21 -0.37 2.79
C ALA A 207 12.92 -1.19 2.68
N ILE A 208 12.02 -1.02 3.64
CA ILE A 208 10.67 -1.58 3.65
C ILE A 208 9.72 -0.44 3.32
N LEU A 209 9.22 -0.43 2.09
CA LEU A 209 8.47 0.69 1.53
C LEU A 209 7.03 0.29 1.23
N GLY A 210 6.09 1.20 1.43
CA GLY A 210 4.68 0.96 1.17
C GLY A 210 3.79 2.14 1.55
N ALA A 211 2.52 1.86 1.80
CA ALA A 211 1.47 2.82 2.09
C ALA A 211 1.04 3.72 0.92
N GLU A 212 1.75 3.71 -0.20
CA GLU A 212 1.40 4.35 -1.46
C GLU A 212 1.81 3.47 -2.64
N PRO A 213 1.13 3.53 -3.79
CA PRO A 213 1.59 2.88 -5.01
C PRO A 213 2.90 3.52 -5.48
N TRP A 214 3.82 2.71 -6.00
CA TRP A 214 5.10 3.16 -6.56
C TRP A 214 5.59 2.20 -7.65
N SER A 215 6.36 2.73 -8.60
CA SER A 215 6.79 2.00 -9.78
C SER A 215 8.13 1.28 -9.59
N GLU A 216 8.45 0.33 -10.48
CA GLU A 216 9.77 -0.31 -10.52
C GLU A 216 10.88 0.70 -10.83
N GLU A 217 10.57 1.70 -11.65
CA GLU A 217 11.49 2.78 -11.99
C GLU A 217 11.84 3.62 -10.76
N MET A 218 10.85 3.90 -9.88
CA MET A 218 11.09 4.56 -8.60
C MET A 218 11.92 3.67 -7.67
N ARG A 219 11.68 2.35 -7.64
CA ARG A 219 12.54 1.39 -6.92
C ARG A 219 13.98 1.53 -7.36
N PHE A 220 14.21 1.47 -8.67
CA PHE A 220 15.56 1.60 -9.23
C PHE A 220 16.23 2.91 -8.80
N GLN A 221 15.51 4.02 -8.80
CA GLN A 221 16.05 5.31 -8.33
C GLN A 221 16.43 5.28 -6.86
N ILE A 222 15.58 4.71 -5.99
CA ILE A 222 15.85 4.59 -4.55
C ILE A 222 17.06 3.67 -4.30
N GLU A 223 17.09 2.50 -4.92
CA GLU A 223 18.18 1.54 -4.78
C GLU A 223 19.52 2.11 -5.26
N LYS A 224 19.49 2.84 -6.38
CA LYS A 224 20.67 3.53 -6.91
C LYS A 224 21.15 4.66 -5.96
N LEU A 225 20.20 5.43 -5.41
CA LEU A 225 20.51 6.58 -4.56
C LEU A 225 21.17 6.18 -3.22
N PHE A 226 20.68 5.10 -2.61
CA PHE A 226 21.12 4.67 -1.29
C PHE A 226 22.03 3.43 -1.30
N HIS A 227 22.22 2.78 -2.44
CA HIS A 227 22.90 1.48 -2.57
C HIS A 227 22.32 0.39 -1.65
N LEU A 228 21.00 0.36 -1.51
CA LEU A 228 20.26 -0.61 -0.70
C LEU A 228 19.31 -1.48 -1.54
N LYS A 229 18.66 -2.48 -0.92
CA LYS A 229 17.54 -3.24 -1.47
C LYS A 229 16.22 -2.66 -0.97
N ALA A 230 15.32 -2.28 -1.89
CA ALA A 230 14.01 -1.73 -1.58
C ALA A 230 12.90 -2.76 -1.84
N THR A 231 12.16 -3.13 -0.80
CA THR A 231 11.08 -4.12 -0.85
C THR A 231 9.73 -3.46 -0.57
N ASP A 232 8.69 -3.98 -1.21
CA ASP A 232 7.30 -3.49 -1.05
C ASP A 232 6.59 -4.24 0.08
N ILE A 233 5.92 -3.47 0.96
CA ILE A 233 5.06 -4.01 2.01
C ILE A 233 3.62 -3.56 1.79
N TYR A 234 2.70 -4.53 1.73
CA TYR A 234 1.28 -4.27 1.56
C TYR A 234 0.51 -4.52 2.86
N GLY A 235 -0.50 -3.69 3.07
CA GLY A 235 -1.49 -3.87 4.13
C GLY A 235 -2.52 -2.76 4.16
N LEU A 236 -3.62 -3.03 4.84
CA LEU A 236 -4.70 -2.08 5.07
C LEU A 236 -5.24 -2.26 6.49
N SER A 237 -5.60 -1.14 7.11
CA SER A 237 -6.04 -1.11 8.51
C SER A 237 -7.28 -1.98 8.73
N GLU A 238 -8.19 -2.02 7.77
CA GLU A 238 -9.45 -2.75 7.84
C GLU A 238 -9.26 -4.27 8.02
N VAL A 239 -8.19 -4.83 7.47
CA VAL A 239 -7.89 -6.27 7.58
C VAL A 239 -6.96 -6.57 8.75
N MET A 240 -5.77 -5.92 8.81
CA MET A 240 -4.84 -6.09 9.92
C MET A 240 -3.93 -4.86 10.11
N GLY A 241 -3.36 -4.33 9.05
CA GLY A 241 -2.32 -3.32 9.00
C GLY A 241 -1.22 -3.72 8.02
N PRO A 242 0.00 -3.14 8.09
CA PRO A 242 1.11 -3.56 7.26
C PRO A 242 1.51 -5.02 7.52
N GLY A 243 2.03 -5.69 6.49
CA GLY A 243 2.53 -7.06 6.56
C GLY A 243 1.56 -8.13 6.11
N ILE A 244 0.33 -7.78 5.66
CA ILE A 244 -0.58 -8.77 5.03
C ILE A 244 0.12 -9.47 3.88
N ALA A 245 0.88 -8.70 3.09
CA ALA A 245 1.81 -9.25 2.10
C ALA A 245 3.12 -8.47 2.10
N MET A 246 4.22 -9.16 1.79
CA MET A 246 5.57 -8.61 1.79
C MET A 246 6.42 -9.20 0.67
N GLU A 247 7.17 -8.38 -0.01
CA GLU A 247 8.13 -8.79 -1.03
C GLU A 247 9.40 -9.37 -0.40
N CYS A 248 9.97 -10.41 -0.99
CA CYS A 248 11.28 -10.91 -0.55
C CYS A 248 12.42 -10.16 -1.25
N ALA A 249 13.46 -9.79 -0.50
CA ALA A 249 14.63 -9.08 -1.03
C ALA A 249 15.41 -9.86 -2.09
N GLU A 250 15.32 -11.19 -2.08
CA GLU A 250 16.05 -12.05 -3.01
C GLU A 250 15.49 -12.00 -4.43
N CYS A 251 14.16 -11.96 -4.57
CA CYS A 251 13.53 -12.09 -5.89
C CYS A 251 12.86 -10.81 -6.36
N GLN A 252 12.35 -10.00 -5.43
CA GLN A 252 11.60 -8.77 -5.73
C GLN A 252 10.52 -8.99 -6.84
N ASN A 253 9.84 -10.14 -6.77
CA ASN A 253 8.87 -10.59 -7.77
C ASN A 253 7.54 -10.96 -7.12
N GLY A 254 6.77 -9.95 -6.78
CA GLY A 254 5.50 -10.06 -6.08
C GLY A 254 5.66 -10.22 -4.56
N LEU A 255 4.56 -9.97 -3.85
CA LEU A 255 4.52 -9.92 -2.40
C LEU A 255 3.92 -11.23 -1.86
N HIS A 256 4.65 -11.90 -0.98
CA HIS A 256 4.21 -13.10 -0.27
C HIS A 256 3.10 -12.75 0.71
N ILE A 257 1.93 -13.34 0.54
CA ILE A 257 0.80 -13.20 1.46
C ILE A 257 1.04 -14.08 2.69
N ALA A 258 0.65 -13.59 3.85
CA ALA A 258 0.64 -14.38 5.08
C ALA A 258 -0.57 -15.34 5.07
N ASP A 259 -0.52 -16.39 4.23
CA ASP A 259 -1.62 -17.32 3.93
C ASP A 259 -2.16 -18.04 5.17
N ASP A 260 -1.35 -18.18 6.20
CA ASP A 260 -1.75 -18.76 7.49
C ASP A 260 -2.63 -17.82 8.34
N HIS A 261 -2.72 -16.54 7.94
CA HIS A 261 -3.55 -15.52 8.58
C HIS A 261 -4.65 -14.96 7.69
N PHE A 262 -4.53 -15.13 6.36
CA PHE A 262 -5.46 -14.54 5.40
C PHE A 262 -5.74 -15.48 4.23
N ILE A 263 -6.97 -15.43 3.71
CA ILE A 263 -7.30 -15.96 2.39
C ILE A 263 -7.43 -14.76 1.45
N ALA A 264 -6.74 -14.83 0.31
CA ALA A 264 -6.83 -13.85 -0.76
C ALA A 264 -7.63 -14.41 -1.94
N GLU A 265 -8.53 -13.61 -2.48
CA GLU A 265 -9.28 -13.86 -3.71
C GLU A 265 -9.02 -12.70 -4.68
N ILE A 266 -9.08 -12.98 -5.98
CA ILE A 266 -9.13 -11.94 -7.02
C ILE A 266 -10.46 -12.06 -7.74
N ILE A 267 -11.21 -10.97 -7.83
CA ILE A 267 -12.52 -10.95 -8.46
C ILE A 267 -12.59 -9.93 -9.59
N ASN A 268 -13.43 -10.19 -10.57
CA ASN A 268 -13.82 -9.15 -11.51
C ASN A 268 -14.66 -8.10 -10.75
N PRO A 269 -14.29 -6.81 -10.76
CA PRO A 269 -14.99 -5.79 -9.96
C PRO A 269 -16.44 -5.53 -10.40
N ASP A 270 -16.79 -5.87 -11.66
CA ASP A 270 -18.12 -5.65 -12.25
C ASP A 270 -19.04 -6.85 -12.08
N THR A 271 -18.57 -8.08 -12.42
CA THR A 271 -19.37 -9.31 -12.32
C THR A 271 -19.32 -9.94 -10.92
N LEU A 272 -18.30 -9.64 -10.13
CA LEU A 272 -18.00 -10.19 -8.79
C LEU A 272 -17.56 -11.67 -8.80
N ASP A 273 -17.37 -12.25 -9.96
CA ASP A 273 -16.87 -13.61 -10.11
C ASP A 273 -15.35 -13.65 -9.86
N GLN A 274 -14.88 -14.75 -9.32
CA GLN A 274 -13.45 -15.01 -9.18
C GLN A 274 -12.81 -15.10 -10.58
N VAL A 275 -11.62 -14.51 -10.74
CA VAL A 275 -10.84 -14.61 -11.98
C VAL A 275 -9.76 -15.68 -11.86
N ASP A 276 -9.26 -16.14 -13.01
CA ASP A 276 -8.18 -17.14 -13.06
C ASP A 276 -6.87 -16.60 -12.47
N GLU A 277 -6.03 -17.51 -11.98
CA GLU A 277 -4.70 -17.19 -11.47
C GLU A 277 -3.87 -16.43 -12.52
N GLY A 278 -3.18 -15.38 -12.08
CA GLY A 278 -2.40 -14.50 -12.94
C GLY A 278 -3.21 -13.37 -13.62
N GLN A 279 -4.53 -13.46 -13.65
CA GLN A 279 -5.37 -12.37 -14.15
C GLN A 279 -5.52 -11.26 -13.11
N TYR A 280 -5.63 -10.03 -13.59
CA TYR A 280 -5.85 -8.87 -12.76
C TYR A 280 -7.34 -8.68 -12.45
N GLY A 281 -7.62 -8.39 -11.18
CA GLY A 281 -8.94 -8.04 -10.68
C GLY A 281 -8.85 -7.33 -9.35
N GLU A 282 -9.98 -7.13 -8.69
CA GLU A 282 -10.03 -6.55 -7.35
C GLU A 282 -9.60 -7.57 -6.31
N LEU A 283 -8.65 -7.18 -5.47
CA LEU A 283 -8.15 -7.99 -4.37
C LEU A 283 -9.16 -8.01 -3.22
N VAL A 284 -9.44 -9.19 -2.71
CA VAL A 284 -10.38 -9.43 -1.60
C VAL A 284 -9.67 -10.24 -0.53
N PHE A 285 -9.85 -9.87 0.74
CA PHE A 285 -9.28 -10.61 1.86
C PHE A 285 -10.32 -11.11 2.86
N THR A 286 -10.07 -12.32 3.38
CA THR A 286 -10.73 -12.87 4.56
C THR A 286 -9.68 -13.13 5.62
N SER A 287 -9.86 -12.57 6.86
CA SER A 287 -8.97 -12.82 7.98
C SER A 287 -9.30 -14.15 8.65
N LEU A 288 -8.28 -14.88 9.09
CA LEU A 288 -8.41 -16.19 9.75
C LEU A 288 -8.10 -16.17 11.24
N THR A 289 -7.36 -15.14 11.69
CA THR A 289 -6.81 -15.07 13.05
C THR A 289 -7.18 -13.79 13.79
N LYS A 290 -7.99 -12.92 13.18
CA LYS A 290 -8.41 -11.68 13.81
C LYS A 290 -9.62 -11.89 14.72
N GLU A 291 -9.50 -11.51 15.99
CA GLU A 291 -10.51 -11.73 17.02
C GLU A 291 -11.43 -10.53 17.22
N ALA A 292 -10.85 -9.32 17.42
CA ALA A 292 -11.65 -8.16 17.76
C ALA A 292 -12.56 -7.71 16.60
N LEU A 293 -12.09 -7.79 15.38
CA LEU A 293 -12.84 -7.35 14.19
C LEU A 293 -12.51 -8.30 13.01
N PRO A 294 -13.05 -9.53 13.03
CA PRO A 294 -12.89 -10.47 11.93
C PRO A 294 -13.52 -9.89 10.66
N ILE A 295 -12.84 -10.06 9.54
CA ILE A 295 -13.26 -9.56 8.24
C ILE A 295 -13.45 -10.74 7.29
N ILE A 296 -14.62 -10.80 6.61
CA ILE A 296 -14.97 -11.84 5.66
C ILE A 296 -15.19 -11.19 4.29
N ARG A 297 -14.45 -11.67 3.27
CA ARG A 297 -14.51 -11.23 1.87
C ARG A 297 -14.50 -9.70 1.73
N TYR A 298 -13.51 -9.05 2.32
CA TYR A 298 -13.38 -7.59 2.28
C TYR A 298 -12.86 -7.14 0.92
N ARG A 299 -13.66 -6.37 0.19
CA ARG A 299 -13.27 -5.72 -1.06
C ARG A 299 -12.34 -4.54 -0.75
N THR A 300 -11.09 -4.65 -1.16
CA THR A 300 -10.06 -3.65 -0.86
C THR A 300 -10.13 -2.42 -1.77
N GLY A 301 -10.67 -2.59 -2.96
CA GLY A 301 -10.59 -1.62 -4.05
C GLY A 301 -9.23 -1.62 -4.75
N ASP A 302 -8.27 -2.44 -4.34
CA ASP A 302 -6.93 -2.52 -4.94
C ASP A 302 -6.94 -3.53 -6.10
N ILE A 303 -6.34 -3.16 -7.25
CA ILE A 303 -6.23 -4.02 -8.43
C ILE A 303 -4.89 -4.75 -8.39
N ALA A 304 -4.95 -6.08 -8.33
CA ALA A 304 -3.79 -6.96 -8.30
C ALA A 304 -4.09 -8.30 -9.00
N SER A 305 -3.09 -9.14 -9.13
CA SER A 305 -3.23 -10.56 -9.48
C SER A 305 -2.55 -11.42 -8.42
N ILE A 306 -2.84 -12.72 -8.38
CA ILE A 306 -2.16 -13.67 -7.49
C ILE A 306 -1.57 -14.82 -8.29
N THR A 307 -0.50 -15.42 -7.76
CA THR A 307 0.08 -16.67 -8.24
C THR A 307 0.47 -17.57 -7.07
N ARG A 308 0.33 -18.87 -7.26
CA ARG A 308 0.72 -19.92 -6.30
C ARG A 308 2.01 -20.64 -6.70
N GLU A 309 2.67 -20.16 -7.74
CA GLU A 309 3.98 -20.67 -8.13
C GLU A 309 4.98 -20.50 -7.00
N LYS A 310 5.79 -21.55 -6.75
CA LYS A 310 6.86 -21.51 -5.75
C LYS A 310 7.87 -20.41 -6.09
N CYS A 311 8.16 -19.56 -5.11
CA CYS A 311 9.17 -18.53 -5.28
C CYS A 311 10.59 -19.13 -5.23
N LEU A 312 11.52 -18.53 -5.97
CA LEU A 312 12.95 -18.89 -5.89
C LEU A 312 13.55 -18.67 -4.50
N CYS A 313 12.91 -17.82 -3.67
CA CYS A 313 13.24 -17.66 -2.25
C CYS A 313 12.89 -18.91 -1.39
N GLY A 314 12.36 -19.96 -1.97
CA GLY A 314 12.02 -21.22 -1.29
C GLY A 314 10.62 -21.24 -0.62
N ARG A 315 9.96 -20.11 -0.47
CA ARG A 315 8.60 -20.02 0.10
C ARG A 315 7.55 -20.55 -0.86
N THR A 316 6.50 -21.12 -0.29
CA THR A 316 5.36 -21.70 -1.00
C THR A 316 4.09 -20.88 -0.87
N THR A 317 4.14 -19.77 -0.13
CA THR A 317 2.99 -18.88 0.08
C THR A 317 2.54 -18.23 -1.23
N THR A 318 1.24 -17.97 -1.34
CA THR A 318 0.65 -17.20 -2.44
C THR A 318 1.35 -15.86 -2.56
N ARG A 319 1.65 -15.43 -3.79
CA ARG A 319 2.19 -14.10 -4.05
C ARG A 319 1.17 -13.27 -4.80
N MET A 320 0.96 -12.05 -4.34
CA MET A 320 0.24 -11.04 -5.09
C MET A 320 1.20 -10.20 -5.93
N SER A 321 0.75 -9.71 -7.07
CA SER A 321 1.47 -8.67 -7.80
C SER A 321 1.49 -7.39 -6.98
N ARG A 322 2.36 -6.46 -7.32
CA ARG A 322 2.21 -5.09 -6.84
C ARG A 322 0.85 -4.53 -7.25
N VAL A 323 0.30 -3.67 -6.39
CA VAL A 323 -0.98 -3.01 -6.68
C VAL A 323 -0.80 -2.10 -7.90
N LYS A 324 -1.57 -2.34 -8.96
CA LYS A 324 -1.58 -1.47 -10.14
C LYS A 324 -2.14 -0.09 -9.84
N GLY A 325 -3.13 -0.04 -8.95
CA GLY A 325 -3.84 1.15 -8.52
C GLY A 325 -5.09 0.78 -7.75
N ARG A 326 -5.77 1.78 -7.21
CA ARG A 326 -7.05 1.60 -6.53
C ARG A 326 -8.19 1.96 -7.45
N ILE A 327 -9.30 1.23 -7.37
CA ILE A 327 -10.53 1.57 -8.10
C ILE A 327 -10.97 3.02 -7.78
N ASP A 328 -10.83 3.44 -6.51
CA ASP A 328 -11.19 4.78 -6.05
C ASP A 328 -10.22 5.89 -6.57
N ASP A 329 -8.97 5.54 -6.87
CA ASP A 329 -7.93 6.46 -7.34
C ASP A 329 -7.80 6.44 -8.88
N MET A 330 -8.57 5.57 -9.54
CA MET A 330 -8.60 5.48 -11.00
C MET A 330 -9.23 6.76 -11.58
N LEU A 331 -8.48 7.41 -12.43
CA LEU A 331 -8.92 8.61 -13.12
C LEU A 331 -9.69 8.21 -14.39
N ILE A 332 -10.96 8.56 -14.44
CA ILE A 332 -11.74 8.46 -15.68
C ILE A 332 -11.57 9.78 -16.44
N ILE A 333 -10.83 9.74 -17.54
CA ILE A 333 -10.50 10.92 -18.35
C ILE A 333 -11.04 10.70 -19.76
N ARG A 334 -12.08 11.40 -20.14
CA ARG A 334 -12.73 11.26 -21.46
C ARG A 334 -13.10 9.80 -21.80
N GLY A 335 -13.57 9.03 -20.80
CA GLY A 335 -13.93 7.62 -20.95
C GLY A 335 -12.75 6.63 -20.92
N VAL A 336 -11.54 7.09 -20.67
CA VAL A 336 -10.35 6.23 -20.52
C VAL A 336 -10.00 6.13 -19.04
N ASN A 337 -9.77 4.91 -18.57
CA ASN A 337 -9.30 4.62 -17.21
C ASN A 337 -7.78 4.72 -17.14
N VAL A 338 -7.26 5.58 -16.27
CA VAL A 338 -5.82 5.82 -16.09
C VAL A 338 -5.46 5.81 -14.62
N PHE A 339 -4.43 5.06 -14.25
CA PHE A 339 -3.87 5.11 -12.91
C PHE A 339 -2.71 6.12 -12.84
N PRO A 340 -2.62 6.94 -11.77
CA PRO A 340 -1.48 7.87 -11.59
C PRO A 340 -0.12 7.17 -11.66
N SER A 341 -0.02 5.94 -11.18
CA SER A 341 1.20 5.11 -11.24
C SER A 341 1.67 4.81 -12.67
N GLU A 342 0.76 4.75 -13.62
CA GLU A 342 1.13 4.58 -15.05
C GLU A 342 1.83 5.83 -15.59
N ILE A 343 1.38 7.02 -15.19
CA ILE A 343 2.04 8.28 -15.56
C ILE A 343 3.41 8.39 -14.90
N GLU A 344 3.52 8.02 -13.62
CA GLU A 344 4.76 8.01 -12.85
C GLU A 344 5.86 7.21 -13.53
N ARG A 345 5.51 6.03 -14.02
CA ARG A 345 6.44 5.15 -14.74
C ARG A 345 7.16 5.87 -15.88
N TYR A 346 6.44 6.66 -16.70
CA TYR A 346 7.06 7.37 -17.84
C TYR A 346 7.87 8.59 -17.40
N ILE A 347 7.52 9.22 -16.28
CA ILE A 347 8.32 10.29 -15.68
C ILE A 347 9.66 9.72 -15.19
N CYS A 348 9.62 8.64 -14.41
CA CYS A 348 10.81 8.03 -13.80
C CYS A 348 11.81 7.45 -14.82
N ASN A 349 11.39 7.17 -16.04
CA ASN A 349 12.25 6.70 -17.13
C ASN A 349 13.06 7.81 -17.83
N LEU A 350 12.81 9.08 -17.52
CA LEU A 350 13.49 10.22 -18.15
C LEU A 350 14.58 10.75 -17.21
N GLU A 351 15.81 10.76 -17.68
CA GLU A 351 16.97 11.21 -16.90
C GLU A 351 16.91 12.69 -16.51
N GLU A 352 16.18 13.49 -17.25
CA GLU A 352 16.00 14.93 -17.03
C GLU A 352 15.04 15.26 -15.88
N LEU A 353 14.19 14.31 -15.49
CA LEU A 353 13.11 14.50 -14.53
C LEU A 353 13.42 13.88 -13.17
N VAL A 354 12.75 14.37 -12.15
CA VAL A 354 12.65 13.74 -10.82
C VAL A 354 11.24 13.18 -10.59
N PRO A 355 11.01 12.19 -9.71
CA PRO A 355 9.69 11.57 -9.48
C PRO A 355 8.74 12.45 -8.64
N HIS A 356 8.89 13.77 -8.73
CA HIS A 356 8.01 14.74 -8.11
C HIS A 356 7.10 15.35 -9.17
N TYR A 357 5.82 14.96 -9.11
CA TYR A 357 4.82 15.39 -10.09
C TYR A 357 3.43 15.55 -9.45
N GLN A 358 2.57 16.30 -10.14
CA GLN A 358 1.15 16.45 -9.79
C GLN A 358 0.29 16.41 -11.05
N ILE A 359 -0.80 15.67 -10.99
CA ILE A 359 -1.82 15.58 -12.04
C ILE A 359 -2.97 16.50 -11.63
N HIS A 360 -3.18 17.55 -12.39
CA HIS A 360 -4.27 18.50 -12.19
C HIS A 360 -5.41 18.18 -13.16
N LEU A 361 -6.58 17.90 -12.63
CA LEU A 361 -7.78 17.61 -13.41
C LEU A 361 -8.76 18.78 -13.29
N GLN A 362 -9.18 19.31 -14.41
CA GLN A 362 -10.12 20.42 -14.51
C GLN A 362 -11.11 20.17 -15.64
N LYS A 363 -12.25 20.87 -15.64
CA LYS A 363 -13.13 20.95 -16.81
C LYS A 363 -12.86 22.22 -17.60
N LYS A 364 -12.62 22.08 -18.92
CA LYS A 364 -12.68 23.19 -19.87
C LYS A 364 -13.92 23.00 -20.75
N GLY A 365 -15.00 23.74 -20.45
CA GLY A 365 -16.33 23.48 -21.00
C GLY A 365 -16.85 22.11 -20.55
N HIS A 366 -17.15 21.22 -21.49
CA HIS A 366 -17.66 19.88 -21.22
C HIS A 366 -16.55 18.80 -21.18
N LEU A 367 -15.32 19.13 -21.54
CA LEU A 367 -14.22 18.18 -21.65
C LEU A 367 -13.31 18.25 -20.43
N ASP A 368 -12.83 17.07 -20.01
CA ASP A 368 -11.77 16.97 -19.02
C ASP A 368 -10.45 17.48 -19.61
N HIS A 369 -9.79 18.34 -18.86
CA HIS A 369 -8.45 18.84 -19.14
C HIS A 369 -7.48 18.31 -18.07
N VAL A 370 -6.39 17.72 -18.55
CA VAL A 370 -5.35 17.13 -17.68
C VAL A 370 -4.09 17.94 -17.86
N THR A 371 -3.58 18.49 -16.76
CA THR A 371 -2.26 19.13 -16.73
C THR A 371 -1.34 18.33 -15.82
N LEU A 372 -0.19 17.93 -16.33
CA LEU A 372 0.87 17.27 -15.57
C LEU A 372 1.95 18.29 -15.23
N HIS A 373 2.09 18.62 -13.94
CA HIS A 373 3.25 19.33 -13.43
C HIS A 373 4.31 18.32 -13.07
N VAL A 374 5.53 18.50 -13.57
CA VAL A 374 6.66 17.61 -13.28
C VAL A 374 7.94 18.41 -13.11
N GLU A 375 8.71 18.11 -12.08
CA GLU A 375 9.98 18.79 -11.83
C GLU A 375 11.11 18.25 -12.68
N VAL A 376 11.97 19.16 -13.10
CA VAL A 376 13.25 18.84 -13.75
C VAL A 376 14.37 18.71 -12.72
N LYS A 377 15.39 17.91 -13.02
CA LYS A 377 16.62 17.86 -12.24
C LYS A 377 17.36 19.20 -12.28
N GLN A 378 18.03 19.54 -11.20
CA GLN A 378 18.81 20.78 -11.07
C GLN A 378 19.85 20.94 -12.18
N GLU A 379 20.52 19.84 -12.56
CA GLU A 379 21.53 19.85 -13.64
C GLU A 379 20.92 20.13 -15.01
N PHE A 380 19.74 19.56 -15.26
CA PHE A 380 19.00 19.80 -16.50
C PHE A 380 18.48 21.25 -16.54
N TYR A 381 17.94 21.75 -15.43
CA TYR A 381 17.46 23.13 -15.33
C TYR A 381 18.58 24.15 -15.61
N LYS A 382 19.81 23.89 -15.13
CA LYS A 382 20.98 24.70 -15.48
C LYS A 382 21.32 24.64 -16.96
N LYS A 383 21.22 23.45 -17.60
CA LYS A 383 21.42 23.28 -19.05
C LYS A 383 20.38 24.00 -19.90
N LEU A 384 19.19 24.24 -19.36
CA LEU A 384 18.13 25.02 -19.97
C LEU A 384 18.33 26.55 -19.80
N GLU A 385 19.43 26.99 -19.17
CA GLU A 385 19.64 28.40 -18.81
C GLU A 385 18.46 28.97 -17.99
N MET A 386 17.83 28.11 -17.15
CA MET A 386 16.62 28.42 -16.35
C MET A 386 15.41 28.89 -17.20
N ASN A 387 15.35 28.47 -18.45
CA ASN A 387 14.31 28.87 -19.40
C ASN A 387 13.59 27.65 -20.00
N PHE A 388 12.34 27.44 -19.66
CA PHE A 388 11.54 26.33 -20.19
C PHE A 388 11.10 26.50 -21.65
N ASN A 389 11.37 27.65 -22.29
CA ASN A 389 11.22 27.81 -23.74
C ASN A 389 12.47 27.33 -24.51
N HIS A 390 13.50 26.86 -23.82
CA HIS A 390 14.69 26.29 -24.44
C HIS A 390 14.33 25.07 -25.31
N PRO A 391 14.94 24.90 -26.52
CA PRO A 391 14.60 23.80 -27.43
C PRO A 391 14.65 22.40 -26.80
N MET A 392 15.56 22.16 -25.85
CA MET A 392 15.66 20.88 -25.15
C MET A 392 14.41 20.63 -24.26
N ALA A 393 13.91 21.66 -23.59
CA ALA A 393 12.70 21.54 -22.77
C ALA A 393 11.46 21.29 -23.64
N VAL A 394 11.32 22.00 -24.74
CA VAL A 394 10.24 21.80 -25.71
C VAL A 394 10.25 20.36 -26.24
N LYS A 395 11.42 19.86 -26.67
CA LYS A 395 11.59 18.48 -27.14
C LYS A 395 11.23 17.45 -26.06
N LEU A 396 11.61 17.68 -24.81
CA LEU A 396 11.29 16.79 -23.69
C LEU A 396 9.77 16.72 -23.48
N VAL A 397 9.08 17.87 -23.44
CA VAL A 397 7.62 17.95 -23.30
C VAL A 397 6.90 17.25 -24.44
N GLU A 398 7.33 17.48 -25.69
CA GLU A 398 6.74 16.81 -26.85
C GLU A 398 6.94 15.28 -26.82
N SER A 399 8.13 14.83 -26.46
CA SER A 399 8.46 13.40 -26.36
C SER A 399 7.63 12.71 -25.27
N LEU A 400 7.58 13.29 -24.07
CA LEU A 400 6.79 12.76 -22.96
C LEU A 400 5.28 12.79 -23.30
N GLY A 401 4.79 13.88 -23.91
CA GLY A 401 3.40 14.00 -24.31
C GLY A 401 2.98 12.96 -25.36
N LYS A 402 3.85 12.69 -26.34
CA LYS A 402 3.64 11.61 -27.33
C LYS A 402 3.62 10.24 -26.67
N THR A 403 4.55 9.99 -25.75
CA THR A 403 4.64 8.71 -25.02
C THR A 403 3.40 8.48 -24.17
N LEU A 404 2.99 9.46 -23.37
CA LEU A 404 1.78 9.36 -22.54
C LEU A 404 0.54 9.13 -23.40
N LYS A 405 0.36 9.90 -24.48
CA LYS A 405 -0.78 9.72 -25.40
C LYS A 405 -0.82 8.32 -26.01
N MET A 406 0.33 7.78 -26.42
CA MET A 406 0.44 6.46 -27.04
C MET A 406 0.14 5.33 -26.05
N LYS A 407 0.57 5.48 -24.81
CA LYS A 407 0.51 4.42 -23.78
C LYS A 407 -0.73 4.47 -22.89
N THR A 408 -1.21 5.68 -22.59
CA THR A 408 -2.38 5.87 -21.71
C THR A 408 -3.65 6.30 -22.46
N LEU A 409 -3.54 6.51 -23.80
CA LEU A 409 -4.63 6.96 -24.68
C LEU A 409 -5.20 8.34 -24.32
N ILE A 410 -4.59 9.06 -23.40
CA ILE A 410 -5.01 10.42 -23.03
C ILE A 410 -3.99 11.47 -23.50
N SER A 411 -4.49 12.64 -23.88
CA SER A 411 -3.64 13.81 -24.13
C SER A 411 -3.51 14.60 -22.84
N VAL A 412 -2.28 14.89 -22.45
CA VAL A 412 -1.92 15.59 -21.22
C VAL A 412 -1.15 16.86 -21.59
N ASP A 413 -1.51 17.98 -20.99
CA ASP A 413 -0.74 19.23 -21.04
C ASP A 413 0.40 19.15 -20.01
N ILE A 414 1.66 19.23 -20.45
CA ILE A 414 2.82 19.02 -19.59
C ILE A 414 3.45 20.37 -19.28
N GLN A 415 3.63 20.64 -17.99
CA GLN A 415 4.30 21.83 -17.48
C GLN A 415 5.52 21.41 -16.66
N LEU A 416 6.69 21.68 -17.21
CA LEU A 416 7.92 21.53 -16.45
C LEU A 416 7.95 22.52 -15.29
N LYS A 417 8.42 22.07 -14.16
CA LYS A 417 8.56 22.85 -12.93
C LYS A 417 10.03 22.92 -12.52
N GLU A 418 10.38 24.02 -11.90
CA GLU A 418 11.71 24.22 -11.34
C GLU A 418 12.02 23.16 -10.26
N PRO A 419 13.28 22.82 -10.06
CA PRO A 419 13.69 21.95 -8.96
C PRO A 419 13.14 22.44 -7.62
N HIS A 420 12.64 21.54 -6.79
CA HIS A 420 12.07 21.78 -5.46
C HIS A 420 10.82 22.69 -5.41
N SER A 421 10.15 22.91 -6.53
CA SER A 421 8.93 23.73 -6.58
C SER A 421 7.64 22.97 -6.27
N ILE A 422 7.62 21.66 -6.46
CA ILE A 422 6.48 20.81 -6.03
C ILE A 422 6.66 20.45 -4.55
N PRO A 423 5.62 20.66 -3.70
CA PRO A 423 5.72 20.35 -2.27
C PRO A 423 6.13 18.89 -2.01
N ARG A 424 7.13 18.71 -1.16
CA ARG A 424 7.58 17.39 -0.70
C ARG A 424 6.61 16.84 0.33
N SER A 425 6.32 15.54 0.22
CA SER A 425 5.51 14.86 1.22
C SER A 425 6.40 14.26 2.30
N GLU A 426 6.00 14.42 3.55
CA GLU A 426 6.59 13.74 4.71
C GLU A 426 5.85 12.43 5.05
N GLY A 427 5.03 11.95 4.12
CA GLY A 427 4.23 10.73 4.17
C GLY A 427 3.76 10.37 2.78
N LYS A 428 2.45 10.12 2.59
CA LYS A 428 1.88 9.81 1.27
C LYS A 428 1.90 11.03 0.36
N ALA A 429 2.42 10.88 -0.86
CA ALA A 429 2.42 11.94 -1.85
C ALA A 429 1.00 12.23 -2.37
N LYS A 430 0.62 13.50 -2.42
CA LYS A 430 -0.63 13.94 -3.05
C LYS A 430 -0.40 14.16 -4.54
N ARG A 431 -0.57 13.09 -5.32
CA ARG A 431 -0.30 13.06 -6.76
C ARG A 431 -1.42 13.67 -7.62
N VAL A 432 -2.67 13.66 -7.16
CA VAL A 432 -3.84 14.09 -7.93
C VAL A 432 -4.53 15.25 -7.24
N LEU A 433 -4.80 16.30 -8.02
CA LEU A 433 -5.58 17.46 -7.66
C LEU A 433 -6.78 17.54 -8.62
N ASP A 434 -7.92 16.93 -8.22
CA ASP A 434 -9.13 16.89 -9.03
C ASP A 434 -10.07 18.05 -8.64
N ALA A 435 -10.18 19.01 -9.54
CA ALA A 435 -11.07 20.15 -9.40
C ALA A 435 -12.37 20.01 -10.23
N ARG A 436 -12.63 18.84 -10.84
CA ARG A 436 -13.83 18.61 -11.67
C ARG A 436 -15.11 18.52 -10.84
N THR A 437 -15.01 18.13 -9.58
CA THR A 437 -16.14 17.92 -8.67
C THR A 437 -16.22 19.00 -7.61
N LYS A 438 -16.69 20.20 -7.99
CA LYS A 438 -17.26 21.18 -7.05
C LYS A 438 -18.37 21.97 -7.70
N ILE A 439 -19.42 21.29 -8.15
CA ILE A 439 -20.75 21.90 -8.27
C ILE A 439 -21.69 20.97 -7.52
N ILE A 440 -21.78 21.13 -6.20
CA ILE A 440 -22.99 20.75 -5.48
C ILE A 440 -23.98 21.83 -5.81
N PRO A 441 -25.09 21.56 -6.53
CA PRO A 441 -26.19 22.54 -6.62
C PRO A 441 -26.71 22.72 -5.19
N LYS A 442 -26.68 23.94 -4.68
CA LYS A 442 -27.48 24.28 -3.52
C LYS A 442 -28.95 24.09 -3.96
N THR A 443 -29.54 22.96 -3.64
CA THR A 443 -30.99 22.82 -3.61
C THR A 443 -31.47 23.73 -2.50
N SER A 444 -32.01 24.89 -2.92
CA SER A 444 -32.87 25.71 -2.12
C SER A 444 -34.09 24.88 -1.72
N ILE A 445 -34.13 24.53 -0.45
CA ILE A 445 -35.37 24.07 0.19
C ILE A 445 -36.17 25.31 0.48
N HIS A 446 -37.31 25.47 -0.23
CA HIS A 446 -38.45 26.25 0.21
C HIS A 446 -39.39 25.37 1.02
#